data_5babd3242400eb87eb7161f9b23bb1c5
#
_entry.id   5babd3242400eb87eb7161f9b23bb1c5
#
_cell.length_a   1.000
_cell.length_b   1.000
_cell.length_c   1.000
_cell.angle_alpha   90.00
_cell.angle_beta   90.00
_cell.angle_gamma   90.00
#
_symmetry.space_group_name_H-M   'P 1'
#
loop_
_entity.id
_entity.type
_entity.pdbx_description
1 polymer ?
#
loop_
_entity_poly.entity_id
_entity_poly.type
_entity_poly.pdbx_seq_one_letter_code
_entity_poly.pdbx_strand_id
1 'polypeptide(L)'
;MAVTTDNIRDLLNRPRGLNNGTITEYITIRTAEVNKKARVAEYFGVDTTGAPTDTLKESAVKFLVCVDCLRVLIDTIPAVFPEKQQGTS
;
A
#
# COMPACT_ATOMS: atom_id res chain seq x y z
N MET A 1 -13.78 -3.17 7.07
CA MET A 1 -12.35 -2.83 6.88
C MET A 1 -12.23 -1.44 6.28
N ALA A 2 -11.56 -0.56 6.95
CA ALA A 2 -11.44 0.84 6.52
C ALA A 2 -9.99 1.33 6.66
N VAL A 3 -9.33 1.56 5.54
CA VAL A 3 -8.00 2.15 5.48
C VAL A 3 -8.14 3.52 4.83
N THR A 4 -7.59 4.54 5.44
CA THR A 4 -7.71 5.92 4.97
C THR A 4 -6.38 6.46 4.46
N THR A 5 -6.45 7.54 3.69
CA THR A 5 -5.22 8.20 3.22
C THR A 5 -4.38 8.70 4.40
N ASP A 6 -5.02 9.15 5.47
CA ASP A 6 -4.29 9.60 6.66
C ASP A 6 -3.53 8.46 7.33
N ASN A 7 -4.10 7.25 7.35
CA ASN A 7 -3.39 6.08 7.89
C ASN A 7 -2.07 5.87 7.14
N ILE A 8 -2.11 5.94 5.82
CA ILE A 8 -0.93 5.72 4.98
C ILE A 8 0.08 6.87 5.17
N ARG A 9 -0.40 8.10 5.19
CA ARG A 9 0.49 9.25 5.39
C ARG A 9 1.21 9.19 6.72
N ASP A 10 0.50 8.82 7.78
CA ASP A 10 1.09 8.71 9.11
C ASP A 10 2.16 7.61 9.16
N LEU A 11 1.89 6.48 8.53
CA LEU A 11 2.84 5.37 8.49
C LEU A 11 4.11 5.73 7.72
N LEU A 12 4.01 6.58 6.72
CA LEU A 12 5.14 7.04 5.90
C LEU A 12 5.76 8.34 6.41
N ASN A 13 5.33 8.82 7.57
CA ASN A 13 5.83 10.07 8.15
C ASN A 13 5.51 11.29 7.28
N ARG A 14 4.32 11.28 6.68
CA ARG A 14 3.74 12.39 5.91
C ARG A 14 4.69 12.95 4.85
N PRO A 15 5.13 12.14 3.88
CA PRO A 15 6.07 12.59 2.86
C PRO A 15 5.44 13.63 1.93
N ARG A 16 6.26 14.51 1.41
CA ARG A 16 5.86 15.43 0.36
C ARG A 16 5.93 14.74 -1.00
N GLY A 17 5.15 15.21 -1.95
CA GLY A 17 5.16 14.67 -3.30
C GLY A 17 4.29 13.45 -3.50
N LEU A 18 3.50 13.10 -2.51
CA LEU A 18 2.56 11.99 -2.59
C LEU A 18 1.14 12.54 -2.48
N ASN A 19 0.36 12.45 -3.55
CA ASN A 19 -0.99 13.00 -3.54
C ASN A 19 -2.03 11.98 -3.05
N ASN A 20 -3.16 12.51 -2.55
CA ASN A 20 -4.23 11.67 -2.00
C ASN A 20 -4.87 10.76 -3.06
N GLY A 21 -4.94 11.23 -4.30
CA GLY A 21 -5.49 10.43 -5.39
C GLY A 21 -4.71 9.14 -5.60
N THR A 22 -3.39 9.23 -5.60
CA THR A 22 -2.51 8.07 -5.73
C THR A 22 -2.72 7.10 -4.57
N ILE A 23 -2.75 7.62 -3.36
CA ILE A 23 -2.96 6.78 -2.16
C ILE A 23 -4.31 6.08 -2.24
N THR A 24 -5.36 6.81 -2.61
CA THR A 24 -6.72 6.26 -2.70
C THR A 24 -6.80 5.14 -3.72
N GLU A 25 -6.15 5.29 -4.87
CA GLU A 25 -6.13 4.26 -5.90
C GLU A 25 -5.47 2.98 -5.38
N TYR A 26 -4.32 3.10 -4.74
CA TYR A 26 -3.65 1.92 -4.18
C TYR A 26 -4.46 1.28 -3.06
N ILE A 27 -5.11 2.05 -2.22
CA ILE A 27 -6.00 1.51 -1.18
C ILE A 27 -7.10 0.67 -1.83
N THR A 28 -7.72 1.16 -2.89
CA THR A 28 -8.78 0.45 -3.59
C THR A 28 -8.26 -0.86 -4.17
N ILE A 29 -7.13 -0.82 -4.87
CA ILE A 29 -6.53 -1.99 -5.51
C ILE A 29 -6.15 -3.04 -4.48
N ARG A 30 -5.44 -2.63 -3.43
CA ARG A 30 -4.96 -3.59 -2.43
C ARG A 30 -6.08 -4.14 -1.56
N THR A 31 -7.11 -3.33 -1.27
CA THR A 31 -8.27 -3.82 -0.53
C THR A 31 -8.96 -4.93 -1.29
N ALA A 32 -9.18 -4.76 -2.59
CA ALA A 32 -9.79 -5.78 -3.43
C ALA A 32 -8.93 -7.05 -3.46
N GLU A 33 -7.63 -6.90 -3.59
CA GLU A 33 -6.70 -8.04 -3.63
C GLU A 33 -6.70 -8.83 -2.33
N VAL A 34 -6.60 -8.14 -1.19
CA VAL A 34 -6.58 -8.78 0.12
C VAL A 34 -7.90 -9.50 0.38
N ASN A 35 -9.03 -8.88 0.05
CA ASN A 35 -10.34 -9.51 0.23
C ASN A 35 -10.50 -10.75 -0.65
N LYS A 36 -9.99 -10.70 -1.87
CA LYS A 36 -10.05 -11.85 -2.77
C LYS A 36 -9.24 -13.01 -2.23
N LYS A 37 -8.03 -12.77 -1.76
CA LYS A 37 -7.16 -13.81 -1.22
C LYS A 37 -7.73 -14.42 0.06
N ALA A 38 -8.30 -13.60 0.92
CA ALA A 38 -8.95 -14.09 2.14
C ALA A 38 -10.15 -14.98 1.82
N ARG A 39 -10.93 -14.59 0.81
CA ARG A 39 -12.10 -15.36 0.38
C ARG A 39 -11.72 -16.68 -0.23
N VAL A 40 -10.64 -16.74 -1.00
CA VAL A 40 -10.14 -17.98 -1.59
C VAL A 40 -9.76 -18.98 -0.51
N ALA A 41 -9.11 -18.52 0.55
CA ALA A 41 -8.75 -19.39 1.67
C ALA A 41 -9.99 -20.03 2.29
N GLU A 42 -11.05 -19.26 2.52
CA GLU A 42 -12.32 -19.80 3.04
C GLU A 42 -12.96 -20.78 2.07
N TYR A 43 -12.97 -20.44 0.81
CA TYR A 43 -13.63 -21.22 -0.23
C TYR A 43 -13.06 -22.64 -0.36
N PHE A 44 -11.75 -22.78 -0.19
CA PHE A 44 -11.11 -24.09 -0.30
C PHE A 44 -11.08 -24.89 1.01
N GLY A 45 -11.98 -24.58 1.91
CA GLY A 45 -12.16 -25.39 3.12
C GLY A 45 -11.14 -25.15 4.20
N VAL A 46 -10.43 -24.04 4.15
CA VAL A 46 -9.56 -23.65 5.25
C VAL A 46 -10.41 -23.35 6.47
N ASP A 47 -9.96 -23.83 7.63
CA ASP A 47 -10.69 -23.64 8.88
C ASP A 47 -11.04 -22.18 9.10
N THR A 48 -12.34 -21.89 9.24
CA THR A 48 -12.83 -20.54 9.42
C THR A 48 -12.34 -19.90 10.71
N THR A 49 -11.93 -20.68 11.69
CA THR A 49 -11.34 -20.13 12.92
C THR A 49 -9.96 -19.54 12.65
N GLY A 50 -9.31 -19.94 11.56
CA GLY A 50 -8.04 -19.37 11.12
C GLY A 50 -8.20 -18.30 10.06
N ALA A 51 -9.43 -17.94 9.67
CA ALA A 51 -9.65 -16.91 8.65
C ALA A 51 -9.14 -15.55 9.12
N PRO A 52 -8.57 -14.76 8.21
CA PRO A 52 -8.07 -13.44 8.57
C PRO A 52 -9.18 -12.53 9.12
N THR A 53 -8.91 -11.89 10.25
CA THR A 53 -9.81 -10.89 10.82
C THR A 53 -9.72 -9.60 10.03
N ASP A 54 -10.69 -8.70 10.23
CA ASP A 54 -10.64 -7.38 9.60
C ASP A 54 -9.38 -6.62 9.98
N THR A 55 -8.93 -6.76 11.23
CA THR A 55 -7.69 -6.12 11.68
C THR A 55 -6.48 -6.60 10.89
N LEU A 56 -6.38 -7.91 10.65
CA LEU A 56 -5.28 -8.47 9.86
C LEU A 56 -5.36 -8.03 8.42
N LYS A 57 -6.56 -8.00 7.83
CA LYS A 57 -6.75 -7.53 6.46
C LYS A 57 -6.34 -6.06 6.32
N GLU A 58 -6.74 -5.22 7.27
CA GLU A 58 -6.34 -3.81 7.28
C GLU A 58 -4.84 -3.64 7.37
N SER A 59 -4.20 -4.42 8.23
CA SER A 59 -2.74 -4.39 8.37
C SER A 59 -2.05 -4.77 7.07
N ALA A 60 -2.55 -5.80 6.37
CA ALA A 60 -2.01 -6.21 5.08
C ALA A 60 -2.17 -5.11 4.03
N VAL A 61 -3.36 -4.50 3.95
CA VAL A 61 -3.61 -3.41 3.02
C VAL A 61 -2.69 -2.23 3.31
N LYS A 62 -2.58 -1.82 4.55
CA LYS A 62 -1.70 -0.70 4.94
C LYS A 62 -0.26 -0.97 4.53
N PHE A 63 0.24 -2.16 4.80
CA PHE A 63 1.61 -2.53 4.42
C PHE A 63 1.82 -2.45 2.91
N LEU A 64 0.92 -3.07 2.15
CA LEU A 64 1.04 -3.13 0.69
C LEU A 64 0.92 -1.74 0.06
N VAL A 65 0.01 -0.91 0.55
CA VAL A 65 -0.15 0.46 0.06
C VAL A 65 1.09 1.28 0.38
N CYS A 66 1.66 1.12 1.57
CA CYS A 66 2.90 1.81 1.92
C CYS A 66 4.03 1.42 0.99
N VAL A 67 4.18 0.15 0.64
CA VAL A 67 5.17 -0.30 -0.33
C VAL A 67 4.95 0.35 -1.69
N ASP A 68 3.71 0.38 -2.16
CA ASP A 68 3.38 1.02 -3.43
C ASP A 68 3.71 2.51 -3.44
N CYS A 69 3.35 3.20 -2.37
CA CYS A 69 3.61 4.64 -2.24
C CYS A 69 5.10 4.94 -2.16
N LEU A 70 5.87 4.10 -1.45
CA LEU A 70 7.32 4.25 -1.39
C LEU A 70 7.94 4.08 -2.77
N ARG A 71 7.43 3.17 -3.58
CA ARG A 71 7.90 3.00 -4.96
C ARG A 71 7.65 4.26 -5.79
N VAL A 72 6.47 4.86 -5.64
CA VAL A 72 6.16 6.13 -6.33
C VAL A 72 7.14 7.21 -5.91
N LEU A 73 7.39 7.33 -4.61
CA LEU A 73 8.32 8.34 -4.09
C LEU A 73 9.74 8.11 -4.57
N ILE A 74 10.19 6.87 -4.60
CA ILE A 74 11.52 6.53 -5.11
C ILE A 74 11.64 6.87 -6.59
N ASP A 75 10.62 6.57 -7.37
CA ASP A 75 10.63 6.85 -8.79
C ASP A 75 10.67 8.33 -9.11
N THR A 76 10.19 9.18 -8.20
CA THR A 76 10.22 10.63 -8.42
C THR A 76 11.55 11.26 -8.03
N ILE A 77 12.37 10.59 -7.21
CA ILE A 77 13.67 11.13 -6.79
C ILE A 77 14.58 11.43 -7.98
N PRO A 78 14.76 10.53 -8.96
CA PRO A 78 15.60 10.84 -10.13
C PRO A 78 15.09 12.03 -10.92
N ALA A 79 13.79 12.28 -10.93
CA ALA A 79 13.22 13.46 -11.60
C ALA A 79 13.59 14.75 -10.87
N VAL A 80 13.81 14.68 -9.55
CA VAL A 80 14.19 15.83 -8.73
C VAL A 80 15.70 16.09 -8.81
N PHE A 81 16.52 15.04 -8.88
CA PHE A 81 17.99 15.14 -8.86
C PHE A 81 18.63 14.50 -10.09
N PRO A 82 18.07 14.63 -11.30
CA PRO A 82 18.53 13.82 -12.43
C PRO A 82 19.97 14.07 -12.83
N GLU A 83 20.37 15.33 -12.90
CA GLU A 83 21.69 15.68 -13.40
C GLU A 83 22.79 15.34 -12.43
N LYS A 84 22.56 15.54 -11.14
CA LYS A 84 23.55 15.24 -10.12
C LYS A 84 23.86 13.76 -10.08
N GLN A 85 22.86 12.93 -10.19
CA GLN A 85 23.06 11.49 -10.12
C GLN A 85 23.68 10.94 -11.39
N GLN A 86 23.28 11.47 -12.54
CA GLN A 86 23.85 11.04 -13.80
C GLN A 86 25.27 11.55 -14.00
N GLY A 87 25.54 12.73 -13.50
CA GLY A 87 26.86 13.31 -13.61
C GLY A 87 27.93 12.60 -12.80
N THR A 88 27.53 11.81 -11.81
CA THR A 88 28.47 11.05 -10.99
C THR A 88 28.71 9.64 -11.47
N SER A 89 27.93 9.21 -12.43
CA SER A 89 28.04 7.84 -12.93
C SER A 89 29.11 7.67 -14.02
#